data_bb36830f419ea8ba2a64c8036870af2d
#
_entry.id   bb36830f419ea8ba2a64c8036870af2d
#
_cell.length_a   1.000
_cell.length_b   1.000
_cell.length_c   1.000
_cell.angle_alpha   90.00
_cell.angle_beta   90.00
_cell.angle_gamma   90.00
#
_symmetry.space_group_name_H-M   'P 1'
#
loop_
_entity.id
_entity.type
_entity.pdbx_description
1 polymer ?
#
loop_
_entity_poly.entity_id
_entity_poly.type
_entity_poly.pdbx_seq_one_letter_code
_entity_poly.pdbx_strand_id
1 'polypeptide(L)'
;IAFPVYFTKQTWVYLVFVYIFFASVTPIWVLKQPRDYLTTFLFIGMIVAAVVGVFVSNPTITSPAFTGFKSATGSYIFPTLFVTVACGAVSGFHSLVSSETSSKQIRNESDMLQVGYGSMLLESLLAVLVIVVVGSLTSLASKGVLNETLSSMAFADTATPFIKFSVGVTGLISQFGFPQEWGLCIMTMF
;
A
#
# COMPACT_ATOMS: atom_id res chain seq x y z
N ILE A 1 11.42 17.17 -7.62
CA ILE A 1 11.78 16.56 -8.92
C ILE A 1 12.39 17.67 -9.75
N ALA A 2 13.70 17.52 -10.09
CA ALA A 2 14.48 18.59 -10.69
C ALA A 2 14.10 18.95 -12.14
N PHE A 3 13.45 18.04 -12.88
CA PHE A 3 12.99 18.26 -14.25
C PHE A 3 11.64 17.60 -14.50
N PRO A 4 10.53 18.37 -14.38
CA PRO A 4 9.22 17.86 -14.76
C PRO A 4 9.15 17.79 -16.30
N VAL A 5 9.07 16.59 -16.84
CA VAL A 5 8.89 16.36 -18.28
C VAL A 5 7.39 16.29 -18.57
N TYR A 6 6.87 17.29 -19.26
CA TYR A 6 5.48 17.36 -19.67
C TYR A 6 5.33 16.88 -21.11
N PHE A 7 4.73 15.70 -21.27
CA PHE A 7 4.30 15.21 -22.58
C PHE A 7 2.77 15.18 -22.66
N THR A 8 2.25 15.16 -23.87
CA THR A 8 0.82 14.94 -24.08
C THR A 8 0.43 13.55 -23.59
N LYS A 9 -0.82 13.36 -23.19
CA LYS A 9 -1.33 12.05 -22.72
C LYS A 9 -1.06 10.94 -23.74
N GLN A 10 -1.17 11.24 -25.03
CA GLN A 10 -0.93 10.29 -26.10
C GLN A 10 0.54 9.83 -26.16
N THR A 11 1.48 10.75 -26.00
CA THR A 11 2.92 10.44 -25.99
C THR A 11 3.29 9.56 -24.81
N TRP A 12 2.70 9.81 -23.62
CA TRP A 12 2.88 8.93 -22.45
C TRP A 12 2.39 7.52 -22.70
N VAL A 13 1.24 7.36 -23.37
CA VAL A 13 0.71 6.04 -23.70
C VAL A 13 1.70 5.27 -24.60
N TYR A 14 2.23 5.90 -25.64
CA TYR A 14 3.20 5.25 -26.52
C TYR A 14 4.50 4.88 -25.79
N LEU A 15 5.02 5.77 -24.95
CA LEU A 15 6.23 5.48 -24.14
C LEU A 15 6.00 4.28 -23.19
N VAL A 16 4.84 4.21 -22.56
CA VAL A 16 4.48 3.09 -21.69
C VAL A 16 4.38 1.79 -22.49
N PHE A 17 3.79 1.79 -23.68
CA PHE A 17 3.72 0.59 -24.52
C PHE A 17 5.12 0.11 -24.95
N VAL A 18 5.99 1.01 -25.35
CA VAL A 18 7.39 0.68 -25.68
C VAL A 18 8.10 0.11 -24.47
N TYR A 19 7.93 0.71 -23.29
CA TYR A 19 8.49 0.20 -22.05
C TYR A 19 7.97 -1.21 -21.71
N ILE A 20 6.66 -1.44 -21.82
CA ILE A 20 6.06 -2.77 -21.56
C ILE A 20 6.62 -3.82 -22.52
N PHE A 21 6.80 -3.47 -23.79
CA PHE A 21 7.39 -4.37 -24.76
C PHE A 21 8.81 -4.80 -24.37
N PHE A 22 9.67 -3.84 -24.04
CA PHE A 22 11.04 -4.16 -23.58
C PHE A 22 11.04 -4.90 -22.25
N ALA A 23 10.17 -4.52 -21.33
CA ALA A 23 10.06 -5.17 -20.03
C ALA A 23 9.61 -6.63 -20.14
N SER A 24 8.75 -6.96 -21.11
CA SER A 24 8.28 -8.34 -21.31
C SER A 24 9.34 -9.26 -21.93
N VAL A 25 10.26 -8.71 -22.71
CA VAL A 25 11.35 -9.47 -23.34
C VAL A 25 12.56 -9.60 -22.42
N THR A 26 12.74 -8.64 -21.51
CA THR A 26 13.90 -8.63 -20.60
C THR A 26 13.75 -9.68 -19.51
N PRO A 27 14.81 -10.41 -19.13
CA PRO A 27 14.78 -11.36 -18.03
C PRO A 27 14.39 -10.70 -16.72
N ILE A 28 13.61 -11.39 -15.90
CA ILE A 28 13.05 -10.91 -14.60
C ILE A 28 14.14 -10.36 -13.67
N TRP A 29 15.32 -10.98 -13.66
CA TRP A 29 16.42 -10.60 -12.78
C TRP A 29 17.05 -9.24 -13.09
N VAL A 30 16.87 -8.72 -14.31
CA VAL A 30 17.43 -7.41 -14.69
C VAL A 30 16.58 -6.25 -14.21
N LEU A 31 15.26 -6.33 -14.38
CA LEU A 31 14.33 -5.23 -14.09
C LEU A 31 13.63 -5.39 -12.75
N LYS A 32 13.10 -6.58 -12.47
CA LYS A 32 12.23 -6.80 -11.33
C LYS A 32 13.00 -6.99 -10.02
N GLN A 33 14.04 -7.80 -10.01
CA GLN A 33 14.79 -8.10 -8.78
C GLN A 33 15.41 -6.86 -8.11
N PRO A 34 16.14 -5.96 -8.80
CA PRO A 34 16.70 -4.77 -8.16
C PRO A 34 15.63 -3.85 -7.60
N ARG A 35 14.51 -3.68 -8.32
CA ARG A 35 13.38 -2.90 -7.87
C ARG A 35 12.75 -3.51 -6.62
N ASP A 36 12.43 -4.80 -6.65
CA ASP A 36 11.78 -5.49 -5.53
C ASP A 36 12.68 -5.49 -4.27
N TYR A 37 13.99 -5.58 -4.45
CA TYR A 37 14.96 -5.48 -3.36
C TYR A 37 14.91 -4.11 -2.67
N LEU A 38 14.95 -3.03 -3.43
CA LEU A 38 14.84 -1.66 -2.89
C LEU A 38 13.48 -1.44 -2.24
N THR A 39 12.41 -1.89 -2.88
CA THR A 39 11.04 -1.76 -2.38
C THR A 39 10.87 -2.52 -1.06
N THR A 40 11.52 -3.66 -0.88
CA THR A 40 11.46 -4.44 0.36
C THR A 40 11.98 -3.67 1.57
N PHE A 41 13.10 -2.95 1.45
CA PHE A 41 13.61 -2.12 2.54
C PHE A 41 12.66 -0.98 2.88
N LEU A 42 12.13 -0.29 1.87
CA LEU A 42 11.14 0.77 2.09
C LEU A 42 9.86 0.21 2.74
N PHE A 43 9.42 -0.96 2.31
CA PHE A 43 8.23 -1.63 2.84
C PHE A 43 8.39 -2.02 4.32
N ILE A 44 9.50 -2.65 4.68
CA ILE A 44 9.80 -2.99 6.08
C ILE A 44 9.91 -1.71 6.92
N GLY A 45 10.61 -0.70 6.42
CA GLY A 45 10.72 0.60 7.08
C GLY A 45 9.35 1.24 7.32
N MET A 46 8.47 1.20 6.33
CA MET A 46 7.09 1.68 6.43
C MET A 46 6.29 0.92 7.50
N ILE A 47 6.35 -0.42 7.50
CA ILE A 47 5.65 -1.23 8.51
C ILE A 47 6.13 -0.89 9.91
N VAL A 48 7.45 -0.86 10.13
CA VAL A 48 8.04 -0.53 11.43
C VAL A 48 7.62 0.88 11.87
N ALA A 49 7.73 1.87 10.99
CA ALA A 49 7.34 3.24 11.28
C ALA A 49 5.84 3.36 11.57
N ALA A 50 4.98 2.66 10.84
CA ALA A 50 3.54 2.64 11.07
C ALA A 50 3.19 1.98 12.41
N VAL A 51 3.81 0.84 12.75
CA VAL A 51 3.60 0.17 14.04
C VAL A 51 4.00 1.08 15.19
N VAL A 52 5.22 1.61 15.17
CA VAL A 52 5.72 2.52 16.22
C VAL A 52 4.86 3.78 16.28
N GLY A 53 4.47 4.34 15.13
CA GLY A 53 3.60 5.50 15.04
C GLY A 53 2.22 5.26 15.69
N VAL A 54 1.61 4.11 15.49
CA VAL A 54 0.35 3.74 16.14
C VAL A 54 0.52 3.67 17.67
N PHE A 55 1.60 3.06 18.17
CA PHE A 55 1.84 2.99 19.61
C PHE A 55 2.11 4.37 20.24
N VAL A 56 2.87 5.23 19.59
CA VAL A 56 3.19 6.58 20.09
C VAL A 56 1.97 7.49 20.04
N SER A 57 1.24 7.47 18.93
CA SER A 57 0.07 8.32 18.71
C SER A 57 -1.15 7.88 19.54
N ASN A 58 -1.22 6.60 19.90
CA ASN A 58 -2.37 5.98 20.57
C ASN A 58 -3.70 6.47 19.99
N PRO A 59 -3.95 6.28 18.67
CA PRO A 59 -5.12 6.81 18.02
C PRO A 59 -6.36 6.01 18.42
N THR A 60 -7.49 6.69 18.56
CA THR A 60 -8.78 6.03 18.80
C THR A 60 -9.47 5.73 17.48
N ILE A 61 -10.02 4.55 17.33
CA ILE A 61 -10.84 4.19 16.18
C ILE A 61 -12.18 4.91 16.32
N THR A 62 -12.42 5.86 15.41
CA THR A 62 -13.65 6.68 15.40
C THR A 62 -14.68 6.18 14.40
N SER A 63 -14.28 5.28 13.50
CA SER A 63 -15.18 4.69 12.52
C SER A 63 -16.18 3.75 13.20
N PRO A 64 -17.48 3.82 12.85
CA PRO A 64 -18.48 2.91 13.41
C PRO A 64 -18.17 1.47 12.96
N ALA A 65 -18.39 0.51 13.89
CA ALA A 65 -18.13 -0.91 13.63
C ALA A 65 -19.04 -1.50 12.54
N PHE A 66 -20.23 -0.94 12.39
CA PHE A 66 -21.19 -1.36 11.38
C PHE A 66 -22.00 -0.16 10.88
N THR A 67 -22.01 0.04 9.57
CA THR A 67 -22.73 1.16 8.92
C THR A 67 -23.98 0.72 8.15
N GLY A 68 -24.22 -0.59 8.00
CA GLY A 68 -25.34 -1.15 7.27
C GLY A 68 -24.89 -2.09 6.14
N PHE A 69 -25.83 -2.60 5.37
CA PHE A 69 -25.59 -3.54 4.27
C PHE A 69 -25.33 -2.86 2.93
N LYS A 70 -25.41 -1.52 2.87
CA LYS A 70 -25.08 -0.73 1.68
C LYS A 70 -23.84 0.12 1.95
N SER A 71 -22.90 0.12 0.99
CA SER A 71 -21.77 1.04 0.99
C SER A 71 -22.23 2.47 0.68
N ALA A 72 -21.45 3.46 1.07
CA ALA A 72 -21.67 4.86 0.70
C ALA A 72 -21.75 5.08 -0.83
N THR A 73 -21.11 4.20 -1.61
CA THR A 73 -21.17 4.17 -3.08
C THR A 73 -22.42 3.51 -3.66
N GLY A 74 -23.39 3.11 -2.81
CA GLY A 74 -24.64 2.47 -3.23
C GLY A 74 -24.54 0.96 -3.51
N SER A 75 -23.35 0.39 -3.49
CA SER A 75 -23.13 -1.05 -3.70
C SER A 75 -23.53 -1.84 -2.46
N TYR A 76 -24.10 -3.02 -2.65
CA TYR A 76 -24.37 -3.94 -1.54
C TYR A 76 -23.07 -4.58 -1.05
N ILE A 77 -22.97 -4.82 0.26
CA ILE A 77 -21.83 -5.52 0.88
C ILE A 77 -21.63 -6.89 0.23
N PHE A 78 -22.70 -7.65 0.03
CA PHE A 78 -22.67 -8.89 -0.73
C PHE A 78 -23.24 -8.63 -2.15
N PRO A 79 -22.56 -9.04 -3.24
CA PRO A 79 -21.31 -9.85 -3.30
C PRO A 79 -20.01 -9.02 -3.26
N THR A 80 -20.05 -7.69 -3.34
CA THR A 80 -18.88 -6.84 -3.62
C THR A 80 -17.78 -6.99 -2.56
N LEU A 81 -18.11 -6.83 -1.30
CA LEU A 81 -17.14 -6.98 -0.21
C LEU A 81 -16.61 -8.41 -0.11
N PHE A 82 -17.51 -9.39 -0.29
CA PHE A 82 -17.12 -10.81 -0.26
C PHE A 82 -16.09 -11.13 -1.34
N VAL A 83 -16.31 -10.66 -2.57
CA VAL A 83 -15.36 -10.85 -3.68
C VAL A 83 -14.03 -10.16 -3.38
N THR A 84 -14.05 -8.96 -2.80
CA THR A 84 -12.83 -8.22 -2.45
C THR A 84 -12.02 -8.96 -1.37
N VAL A 85 -12.69 -9.46 -0.33
CA VAL A 85 -12.03 -10.24 0.74
C VAL A 85 -11.53 -11.59 0.20
N ALA A 86 -12.32 -12.27 -0.62
CA ALA A 86 -11.92 -13.52 -1.26
C ALA A 86 -10.72 -13.31 -2.20
N CYS A 87 -10.63 -12.19 -2.88
CA CYS A 87 -9.48 -11.83 -3.72
C CYS A 87 -8.18 -11.75 -2.89
N GLY A 88 -8.23 -11.20 -1.68
CA GLY A 88 -7.09 -11.19 -0.76
C GLY A 88 -6.71 -12.59 -0.23
N ALA A 89 -7.71 -13.43 0.06
CA ALA A 89 -7.49 -14.75 0.65
C ALA A 89 -7.05 -15.82 -0.38
N VAL A 90 -7.60 -15.76 -1.61
CA VAL A 90 -7.43 -16.78 -2.67
C VAL A 90 -6.98 -16.11 -3.99
N SER A 91 -6.08 -15.17 -3.90
CA SER A 91 -5.61 -14.40 -5.07
C SER A 91 -4.94 -15.31 -6.10
N GLY A 92 -5.42 -15.28 -7.33
CA GLY A 92 -4.76 -15.95 -8.44
C GLY A 92 -3.33 -15.44 -8.70
N PHE A 93 -3.04 -14.20 -8.29
CA PHE A 93 -1.70 -13.64 -8.37
C PHE A 93 -0.72 -14.32 -7.40
N HIS A 94 -1.15 -14.67 -6.19
CA HIS A 94 -0.33 -15.46 -5.26
C HIS A 94 0.07 -16.82 -5.87
N SER A 95 -0.86 -17.47 -6.56
CA SER A 95 -0.58 -18.72 -7.28
C SER A 95 0.47 -18.51 -8.38
N LEU A 96 0.35 -17.47 -9.18
CA LEU A 96 1.34 -17.14 -10.23
C LEU A 96 2.72 -16.84 -9.64
N VAL A 97 2.80 -16.02 -8.61
CA VAL A 97 4.08 -15.68 -7.98
C VAL A 97 4.72 -16.90 -7.33
N SER A 98 3.95 -17.75 -6.66
CA SER A 98 4.48 -18.95 -6.02
C SER A 98 5.02 -19.96 -7.03
N SER A 99 4.31 -20.20 -8.13
CA SER A 99 4.68 -21.21 -9.12
C SER A 99 5.77 -20.73 -10.10
N GLU A 100 5.77 -19.47 -10.49
CA GLU A 100 6.68 -18.97 -11.54
C GLU A 100 7.89 -18.22 -11.01
N THR A 101 7.75 -17.46 -9.93
CA THR A 101 8.82 -16.60 -9.43
C THR A 101 9.47 -17.17 -8.18
N SER A 102 8.69 -17.40 -7.12
CA SER A 102 9.23 -17.83 -5.82
C SER A 102 9.83 -19.24 -5.87
N SER A 103 9.16 -20.17 -6.52
CA SER A 103 9.64 -21.56 -6.66
C SER A 103 10.99 -21.66 -7.39
N LYS A 104 11.26 -20.74 -8.33
CA LYS A 104 12.53 -20.69 -9.07
C LYS A 104 13.66 -19.98 -8.33
N GLN A 105 13.35 -19.23 -7.28
CA GLN A 105 14.33 -18.45 -6.52
C GLN A 105 14.69 -19.09 -5.18
N ILE A 106 13.86 -19.99 -4.67
CA ILE A 106 14.13 -20.71 -3.44
C ILE A 106 15.27 -21.71 -3.67
N ARG A 107 16.31 -21.61 -2.84
CA ARG A 107 17.51 -22.43 -2.94
C ARG A 107 17.38 -23.77 -2.22
N ASN A 108 16.73 -23.76 -1.05
CA ASN A 108 16.55 -24.96 -0.22
C ASN A 108 15.06 -25.16 0.08
N GLU A 109 14.64 -26.42 0.15
CA GLU A 109 13.24 -26.75 0.50
C GLU A 109 12.86 -26.27 1.91
N SER A 110 13.81 -26.21 2.85
CA SER A 110 13.59 -25.71 4.21
C SER A 110 13.14 -24.25 4.24
N ASP A 111 13.54 -23.45 3.23
CA ASP A 111 13.23 -22.01 3.17
C ASP A 111 11.79 -21.76 2.65
N MET A 112 11.15 -22.79 2.05
CA MET A 112 9.78 -22.68 1.51
C MET A 112 8.76 -22.25 2.57
N LEU A 113 8.87 -22.80 3.78
CA LEU A 113 7.97 -22.48 4.88
C LEU A 113 8.15 -21.03 5.32
N GLN A 114 9.38 -20.54 5.43
CA GLN A 114 9.68 -19.17 5.84
C GLN A 114 9.22 -18.17 4.78
N VAL A 115 9.47 -18.45 3.51
CA VAL A 115 9.07 -17.57 2.41
C VAL A 115 7.55 -17.56 2.23
N GLY A 116 6.90 -18.70 2.19
CA GLY A 116 5.46 -18.81 1.99
C GLY A 116 4.66 -18.31 3.18
N TYR A 117 4.87 -18.90 4.35
CA TYR A 117 4.12 -18.54 5.55
C TYR A 117 4.53 -17.18 6.13
N GLY A 118 5.82 -16.86 6.11
CA GLY A 118 6.33 -15.58 6.60
C GLY A 118 5.78 -14.39 5.81
N SER A 119 5.68 -14.49 4.47
CA SER A 119 5.08 -13.44 3.65
C SER A 119 3.59 -13.24 3.95
N MET A 120 2.83 -14.31 4.18
CA MET A 120 1.42 -14.23 4.55
C MET A 120 1.20 -13.58 5.92
N LEU A 121 2.11 -13.82 6.88
CA LEU A 121 2.07 -13.14 8.17
C LEU A 121 2.33 -11.64 8.04
N LEU A 122 3.28 -11.23 7.20
CA LEU A 122 3.54 -9.81 6.94
C LEU A 122 2.36 -9.14 6.24
N GLU A 123 1.72 -9.82 5.30
CA GLU A 123 0.52 -9.33 4.63
C GLU A 123 -0.63 -9.16 5.62
N SER A 124 -0.84 -10.12 6.51
CA SER A 124 -1.85 -10.02 7.57
C SER A 124 -1.57 -8.87 8.53
N LEU A 125 -0.31 -8.67 8.93
CA LEU A 125 0.10 -7.53 9.75
C LEU A 125 -0.20 -6.20 9.05
N LEU A 126 0.13 -6.09 7.76
CA LEU A 126 -0.17 -4.91 6.96
C LEU A 126 -1.68 -4.66 6.88
N ALA A 127 -2.50 -5.69 6.67
CA ALA A 127 -3.95 -5.55 6.63
C ALA A 127 -4.52 -4.99 7.95
N VAL A 128 -4.03 -5.48 9.08
CA VAL A 128 -4.41 -4.95 10.41
C VAL A 128 -4.00 -3.48 10.55
N LEU A 129 -2.77 -3.14 10.15
CA LEU A 129 -2.28 -1.75 10.16
C LEU A 129 -3.14 -0.83 9.30
N VAL A 130 -3.52 -1.27 8.10
CA VAL A 130 -4.41 -0.49 7.21
C VAL A 130 -5.74 -0.20 7.89
N ILE A 131 -6.37 -1.20 8.52
CA ILE A 131 -7.64 -1.03 9.22
C ILE A 131 -7.50 -0.03 10.37
N VAL A 132 -6.45 -0.17 11.19
CA VAL A 132 -6.19 0.73 12.32
C VAL A 132 -5.93 2.15 11.85
N VAL A 133 -5.07 2.34 10.87
CA VAL A 133 -4.69 3.66 10.36
C VAL A 133 -5.88 4.36 9.70
N VAL A 134 -6.60 3.67 8.82
CA VAL A 134 -7.77 4.25 8.12
C VAL A 134 -8.92 4.49 9.09
N GLY A 135 -9.18 3.57 10.02
CA GLY A 135 -10.24 3.72 11.02
C GLY A 135 -9.97 4.83 12.05
N SER A 136 -8.73 5.25 12.22
CA SER A 136 -8.32 6.29 13.16
C SER A 136 -8.00 7.64 12.49
N LEU A 137 -8.20 7.80 11.18
CA LEU A 137 -7.85 9.03 10.45
C LEU A 137 -8.46 10.29 11.07
N THR A 138 -9.73 10.24 11.48
CA THR A 138 -10.41 11.37 12.12
C THR A 138 -9.74 11.75 13.46
N SER A 139 -9.34 10.75 14.24
CA SER A 139 -8.60 10.97 15.49
C SER A 139 -7.21 11.55 15.24
N LEU A 140 -6.51 11.11 14.20
CA LEU A 140 -5.21 11.64 13.81
C LEU A 140 -5.32 13.10 13.35
N ALA A 141 -6.35 13.42 12.59
CA ALA A 141 -6.63 14.79 12.15
C ALA A 141 -6.96 15.70 13.36
N SER A 142 -7.80 15.27 14.29
CA SER A 142 -8.16 16.04 15.48
C SER A 142 -6.99 16.28 16.45
N LYS A 143 -6.03 15.36 16.47
CA LYS A 143 -4.77 15.50 17.25
C LYS A 143 -3.72 16.41 16.58
N GLY A 144 -4.02 16.99 15.41
CA GLY A 144 -3.09 17.85 14.68
C GLY A 144 -1.89 17.12 14.07
N VAL A 145 -1.98 15.80 13.95
CA VAL A 145 -0.93 14.96 13.34
C VAL A 145 -0.89 15.16 11.82
N LEU A 146 -2.04 15.51 11.24
CA LEU A 146 -2.19 15.75 9.81
C LEU A 146 -2.26 17.26 9.54
N ASN A 147 -1.47 17.75 8.58
CA ASN A 147 -1.59 19.12 8.07
C ASN A 147 -2.91 19.28 7.32
N GLU A 148 -3.34 20.53 7.12
CA GLU A 148 -4.58 20.86 6.40
C GLU A 148 -4.61 20.26 5.00
N THR A 149 -3.48 20.25 4.30
CA THR A 149 -3.35 19.65 2.95
C THR A 149 -3.58 18.14 2.98
N LEU A 150 -2.99 17.45 3.96
CA LEU A 150 -3.16 15.99 4.10
C LEU A 150 -4.58 15.64 4.54
N SER A 151 -5.16 16.40 5.46
CA SER A 151 -6.55 16.17 5.87
C SER A 151 -7.52 16.42 4.73
N SER A 152 -7.35 17.47 3.93
CA SER A 152 -8.19 17.69 2.75
C SER A 152 -8.08 16.58 1.72
N MET A 153 -6.89 16.01 1.50
CA MET A 153 -6.71 14.84 0.63
C MET A 153 -7.37 13.57 1.16
N ALA A 154 -7.30 13.33 2.47
CA ALA A 154 -7.87 12.14 3.09
C ALA A 154 -9.40 12.15 3.13
N PHE A 155 -10.00 13.33 3.33
CA PHE A 155 -11.44 13.51 3.44
C PHE A 155 -12.12 13.97 2.16
N ALA A 156 -11.39 14.10 1.04
CA ALA A 156 -11.99 14.38 -0.27
C ALA A 156 -12.95 13.26 -0.69
N ASP A 157 -14.06 13.61 -1.33
CA ASP A 157 -15.06 12.65 -1.82
C ASP A 157 -14.47 11.64 -2.82
N THR A 158 -13.39 12.04 -3.51
CA THR A 158 -12.65 11.21 -4.46
C THR A 158 -11.51 10.40 -3.83
N ALA A 159 -11.31 10.49 -2.50
CA ALA A 159 -10.21 9.84 -1.82
C ALA A 159 -10.36 8.31 -1.82
N THR A 160 -9.47 7.65 -2.55
CA THR A 160 -9.40 6.19 -2.58
C THR A 160 -8.88 5.65 -1.23
N PRO A 161 -9.17 4.38 -0.89
CA PRO A 161 -8.61 3.75 0.32
C PRO A 161 -7.08 3.84 0.40
N PHE A 162 -6.41 3.78 -0.74
CA PHE A 162 -4.96 3.93 -0.83
C PHE A 162 -4.49 5.33 -0.40
N ILE A 163 -5.16 6.40 -0.86
CA ILE A 163 -4.85 7.77 -0.44
C ILE A 163 -5.05 7.94 1.06
N LYS A 164 -6.14 7.41 1.60
CA LYS A 164 -6.43 7.46 3.05
C LYS A 164 -5.33 6.78 3.87
N PHE A 165 -4.89 5.61 3.42
CA PHE A 165 -3.80 4.89 4.07
C PHE A 165 -2.47 5.65 3.97
N SER A 166 -2.10 6.13 2.77
CA SER A 166 -0.84 6.86 2.57
C SER A 166 -0.77 8.14 3.40
N VAL A 167 -1.87 8.89 3.48
CA VAL A 167 -1.97 10.08 4.33
C VAL A 167 -1.84 9.72 5.81
N GLY A 168 -2.54 8.68 6.25
CA GLY A 168 -2.47 8.24 7.65
C GLY A 168 -1.07 7.81 8.07
N VAL A 169 -0.39 7.00 7.25
CA VAL A 169 1.00 6.57 7.50
C VAL A 169 1.95 7.77 7.46
N THR A 170 1.79 8.68 6.50
CA THR A 170 2.60 9.90 6.43
C THR A 170 2.44 10.75 7.69
N GLY A 171 1.22 10.89 8.20
CA GLY A 171 0.96 11.57 9.47
C GLY A 171 1.68 10.92 10.64
N LEU A 172 1.63 9.59 10.74
CA LEU A 172 2.32 8.86 11.79
C LEU A 172 3.85 9.01 11.71
N ILE A 173 4.42 8.94 10.50
CA ILE A 173 5.86 9.11 10.28
C ILE A 173 6.30 10.54 10.59
N SER A 174 5.47 11.54 10.33
CA SER A 174 5.79 12.95 10.60
C SER A 174 5.98 13.25 12.08
N GLN A 175 5.40 12.46 12.97
CA GLN A 175 5.64 12.58 14.43
C GLN A 175 7.09 12.30 14.83
N PHE A 176 7.85 11.57 14.01
CA PHE A 176 9.27 11.32 14.20
C PHE A 176 10.18 12.42 13.63
N GLY A 177 9.60 13.57 13.24
CA GLY A 177 10.34 14.70 12.68
C GLY A 177 10.62 14.61 11.18
N PHE A 178 10.04 13.66 10.48
CA PHE A 178 10.14 13.61 9.02
C PHE A 178 9.17 14.62 8.37
N PRO A 179 9.63 15.43 7.39
CA PRO A 179 8.76 16.29 6.63
C PRO A 179 7.66 15.48 5.92
N GLN A 180 6.42 15.95 6.01
CA GLN A 180 5.26 15.23 5.45
C GLN A 180 5.35 15.07 3.93
N GLU A 181 6.01 16.01 3.25
CA GLU A 181 6.24 15.96 1.81
C GLU A 181 7.08 14.71 1.40
N TRP A 182 8.11 14.40 2.19
CA TRP A 182 8.93 13.21 1.95
C TRP A 182 8.17 11.92 2.22
N GLY A 183 7.33 11.92 3.27
CA GLY A 183 6.45 10.78 3.56
C GLY A 183 5.50 10.48 2.42
N LEU A 184 4.85 11.50 1.85
CA LEU A 184 4.00 11.35 0.67
C LEU A 184 4.78 10.88 -0.56
N CYS A 185 5.96 11.43 -0.82
CA CYS A 185 6.80 10.98 -1.93
C CYS A 185 7.15 9.50 -1.81
N ILE A 186 7.54 9.04 -0.64
CA ILE A 186 7.84 7.63 -0.38
C ILE A 186 6.60 6.76 -0.61
N MET A 187 5.44 7.17 -0.08
CA MET A 187 4.20 6.42 -0.21
C MET A 187 3.64 6.40 -1.65
N THR A 188 3.92 7.43 -2.45
CA THR A 188 3.51 7.46 -3.87
C THR A 188 4.45 6.70 -4.79
N MET A 189 5.68 6.41 -4.35
CA MET A 189 6.62 5.55 -5.08
C MET A 189 6.33 4.04 -4.90
N PHE A 190 5.53 3.69 -3.89
CA PHE A 190 5.02 2.35 -3.64
C PHE A 190 3.81 2.05 -4.52
#